data_de39833efe5677ab9a8486023cf2dbb8
#
_entry.id   de39833efe5677ab9a8486023cf2dbb8
#
_cell.length_a   1.000
_cell.length_b   1.000
_cell.length_c   1.000
_cell.angle_alpha   90.00
_cell.angle_beta   90.00
_cell.angle_gamma   90.00
#
_symmetry.space_group_name_H-M   'P 1'
#
loop_
_entity.id
_entity.type
_entity.pdbx_description
1 polymer ?
#
loop_
_entity_poly.entity_id
_entity_poly.type
_entity_poly.pdbx_seq_one_letter_code
_entity_poly.pdbx_strand_id
1 'polypeptide(L)'
;CKMLSDRINERALKADCPFVGGDASYGNYIFAKTKDALTMAALPKDPTQTSASLKALIEELRRASLFGFTATEYKRFQQDYLSSLDKAYSNKDKRTNTQLYNQILGNYLDHDPLPSIDVTYQLMKQMVPMIPVEAINEAVKESFHDNDSNLVIINFNTEKEGATYPTKQQLLDAVKAARGEQLTAYVD
;
A
#
# COMPACT_ATOMS: atom_id res chain seq x y z
N CYS A 1 -2.85 3.81 1.24
CA CYS A 1 -2.29 2.50 0.84
C CYS A 1 -3.32 1.61 0.16
N LYS A 2 -4.53 1.35 0.72
CA LYS A 2 -5.51 0.42 0.13
C LYS A 2 -5.83 0.72 -1.35
N MET A 3 -6.17 1.96 -1.70
CA MET A 3 -6.42 2.35 -3.10
C MET A 3 -5.19 2.14 -4.01
N LEU A 4 -3.98 2.34 -3.48
CA LEU A 4 -2.75 2.03 -4.24
C LEU A 4 -2.59 0.52 -4.45
N SER A 5 -2.85 -0.29 -3.41
CA SER A 5 -2.89 -1.75 -3.55
C SER A 5 -3.92 -2.21 -4.59
N ASP A 6 -5.09 -1.57 -4.61
CA ASP A 6 -6.14 -1.90 -5.58
C ASP A 6 -5.68 -1.61 -7.01
N ARG A 7 -5.05 -0.45 -7.29
CA ARG A 7 -4.45 -0.14 -8.60
C ARG A 7 -3.37 -1.15 -9.02
N ILE A 8 -2.49 -1.53 -8.08
CA ILE A 8 -1.45 -2.54 -8.33
C ILE A 8 -2.10 -3.87 -8.74
N ASN A 9 -3.13 -4.30 -8.02
CA ASN A 9 -3.79 -5.57 -8.31
C ASN A 9 -4.67 -5.51 -9.57
N GLU A 10 -5.29 -4.39 -9.89
CA GLU A 10 -5.96 -4.18 -11.18
C GLU A 10 -4.96 -4.23 -12.35
N ARG A 11 -3.78 -3.61 -12.18
CA ARG A 11 -2.69 -3.72 -13.16
C ARG A 11 -2.24 -5.17 -13.34
N ALA A 12 -2.20 -5.98 -12.28
CA ALA A 12 -1.82 -7.39 -12.33
C ALA A 12 -2.76 -8.23 -13.21
N LEU A 13 -4.00 -7.80 -13.44
CA LEU A 13 -4.96 -8.47 -14.32
C LEU A 13 -4.65 -8.26 -15.81
N LYS A 14 -3.82 -7.29 -16.17
CA LYS A 14 -3.44 -7.02 -17.56
C LYS A 14 -2.41 -8.04 -18.04
N ALA A 15 -2.54 -8.47 -19.30
CA ALA A 15 -1.68 -9.51 -19.88
C ALA A 15 -0.19 -9.12 -19.89
N ASP A 16 0.10 -7.84 -20.12
CA ASP A 16 1.44 -7.26 -20.20
C ASP A 16 2.06 -6.92 -18.84
N CYS A 17 1.32 -7.12 -17.75
CA CYS A 17 1.84 -6.84 -16.42
C CYS A 17 2.98 -7.79 -16.04
N PRO A 18 4.11 -7.28 -15.50
CA PRO A 18 5.26 -8.12 -15.17
C PRO A 18 5.13 -8.88 -13.84
N PHE A 19 4.10 -8.62 -13.04
CA PHE A 19 3.87 -9.27 -11.74
C PHE A 19 2.46 -9.88 -11.64
N VAL A 20 2.26 -10.80 -10.74
CA VAL A 20 0.98 -11.50 -10.50
C VAL A 20 0.11 -10.82 -9.45
N GLY A 21 0.66 -9.92 -8.65
CA GLY A 21 -0.03 -9.16 -7.63
C GLY A 21 0.95 -8.34 -6.80
N GLY A 22 0.42 -7.47 -5.98
CA GLY A 22 1.24 -6.62 -5.11
C GLY A 22 0.41 -5.92 -4.04
N ASP A 23 1.10 -5.22 -3.18
CA ASP A 23 0.51 -4.51 -2.05
C ASP A 23 1.26 -3.21 -1.75
N ALA A 24 0.57 -2.30 -1.07
CA ALA A 24 1.12 -1.07 -0.52
C ALA A 24 0.63 -0.89 0.91
N SER A 25 1.56 -0.66 1.83
CA SER A 25 1.29 -0.46 3.25
C SER A 25 2.09 0.71 3.81
N TYR A 26 1.63 1.28 4.91
CA TYR A 26 2.34 2.31 5.66
C TYR A 26 2.37 1.92 7.13
N GLY A 27 3.50 2.06 7.74
CA GLY A 27 3.70 1.74 9.15
C GLY A 27 5.18 1.49 9.47
N ASN A 28 5.42 0.79 10.54
CA ASN A 28 6.77 0.48 11.01
C ASN A 28 7.62 -0.13 9.90
N TYR A 29 8.82 0.43 9.69
CA TYR A 29 9.74 -0.06 8.67
C TYR A 29 10.22 -1.48 9.02
N ILE A 30 9.67 -2.48 8.35
CA ILE A 30 9.94 -3.91 8.53
C ILE A 30 9.89 -4.31 10.02
N PHE A 31 11.06 -4.33 10.70
CA PHE A 31 11.20 -4.69 12.11
C PHE A 31 11.57 -3.50 13.00
N ALA A 32 11.85 -2.34 12.40
CA ALA A 32 12.28 -1.16 13.14
C ALA A 32 11.08 -0.30 13.51
N LYS A 33 10.80 -0.17 14.81
CA LYS A 33 9.71 0.68 15.32
C LYS A 33 10.09 2.16 15.44
N THR A 34 11.30 2.54 15.05
CA THR A 34 11.82 3.92 15.14
C THR A 34 11.52 4.77 13.91
N LYS A 35 11.06 4.17 12.83
CA LYS A 35 10.75 4.81 11.55
C LYS A 35 9.53 4.16 10.92
N ASP A 36 8.65 5.00 10.38
CA ASP A 36 7.59 4.56 9.49
C ASP A 36 8.06 4.60 8.04
N ALA A 37 7.52 3.71 7.24
CA ALA A 37 7.80 3.64 5.82
C ALA A 37 6.54 3.36 5.01
N LEU A 38 6.45 3.97 3.84
CA LEU A 38 5.59 3.49 2.78
C LEU A 38 6.30 2.31 2.10
N THR A 39 5.74 1.14 2.23
CA THR A 39 6.26 -0.09 1.64
C THR A 39 5.37 -0.52 0.48
N MET A 40 5.99 -0.81 -0.66
CA MET A 40 5.31 -1.42 -1.79
C MET A 40 6.01 -2.72 -2.16
N ALA A 41 5.25 -3.74 -2.43
CA ALA A 41 5.75 -5.04 -2.83
C ALA A 41 5.02 -5.55 -4.06
N ALA A 42 5.71 -6.28 -4.93
CA ALA A 42 5.10 -7.03 -6.02
C ALA A 42 5.76 -8.41 -6.13
N LEU A 43 4.97 -9.37 -6.56
CA LEU A 43 5.44 -10.71 -6.87
C LEU A 43 5.64 -10.83 -8.39
N PRO A 44 6.86 -10.80 -8.92
CA PRO A 44 7.12 -10.96 -10.34
C PRO A 44 6.58 -12.29 -10.89
N LYS A 45 6.16 -12.33 -12.14
CA LYS A 45 5.74 -13.58 -12.82
C LYS A 45 6.87 -14.60 -12.90
N ASP A 46 8.09 -14.11 -13.07
CA ASP A 46 9.32 -14.87 -13.03
C ASP A 46 10.51 -13.95 -12.66
N PRO A 47 11.69 -14.50 -12.32
CA PRO A 47 12.85 -13.70 -11.90
C PRO A 47 13.33 -12.68 -12.94
N THR A 48 13.11 -12.91 -14.23
CA THR A 48 13.52 -11.99 -15.29
C THR A 48 12.65 -10.73 -15.33
N GLN A 49 11.44 -10.79 -14.77
CA GLN A 49 10.49 -9.68 -14.70
C GLN A 49 10.67 -8.79 -13.46
N THR A 50 11.63 -9.08 -12.59
CA THR A 50 11.82 -8.34 -11.33
C THR A 50 12.07 -6.84 -11.56
N SER A 51 12.97 -6.47 -12.48
CA SER A 51 13.25 -5.05 -12.78
C SER A 51 12.05 -4.33 -13.39
N ALA A 52 11.30 -5.01 -14.27
CA ALA A 52 10.07 -4.47 -14.85
C ALA A 52 8.97 -4.31 -13.79
N SER A 53 8.88 -5.23 -12.83
CA SER A 53 7.95 -5.14 -11.70
C SER A 53 8.27 -3.96 -10.80
N LEU A 54 9.55 -3.75 -10.47
CA LEU A 54 9.99 -2.59 -9.69
C LEU A 54 9.66 -1.28 -10.42
N LYS A 55 9.97 -1.19 -11.73
CA LYS A 55 9.61 -0.02 -12.56
C LYS A 55 8.11 0.25 -12.45
N ALA A 56 7.29 -0.76 -12.64
CA ALA A 56 5.84 -0.64 -12.62
C ALA A 56 5.28 -0.19 -11.25
N LEU A 57 5.84 -0.65 -10.13
CA LEU A 57 5.47 -0.18 -8.79
C LEU A 57 5.77 1.31 -8.62
N ILE A 58 6.96 1.76 -9.02
CA ILE A 58 7.37 3.16 -8.91
C ILE A 58 6.49 4.05 -9.81
N GLU A 59 6.13 3.60 -11.00
CA GLU A 59 5.21 4.30 -11.89
C GLU A 59 3.84 4.52 -11.24
N GLU A 60 3.27 3.49 -10.59
CA GLU A 60 1.97 3.63 -9.92
C GLU A 60 2.04 4.57 -8.72
N LEU A 61 3.12 4.53 -7.94
CA LEU A 61 3.32 5.46 -6.85
C LEU A 61 3.45 6.91 -7.36
N ARG A 62 4.26 7.13 -8.40
CA ARG A 62 4.40 8.43 -9.05
C ARG A 62 3.07 8.91 -9.65
N ARG A 63 2.32 8.01 -10.27
CA ARG A 63 0.97 8.33 -10.79
C ARG A 63 0.05 8.81 -9.70
N ALA A 64 0.02 8.11 -8.57
CA ALA A 64 -0.78 8.50 -7.40
C ALA A 64 -0.32 9.86 -6.82
N SER A 65 0.98 10.11 -6.76
CA SER A 65 1.52 11.39 -6.28
C SER A 65 1.24 12.55 -7.24
N LEU A 66 1.38 12.34 -8.56
CA LEU A 66 1.22 13.41 -9.57
C LEU A 66 -0.24 13.77 -9.82
N PHE A 67 -1.11 12.78 -9.88
CA PHE A 67 -2.50 12.95 -10.32
C PHE A 67 -3.54 12.66 -9.22
N GLY A 68 -3.10 12.09 -8.09
CA GLY A 68 -4.00 11.70 -7.01
C GLY A 68 -4.82 10.45 -7.32
N PHE A 69 -5.76 10.18 -6.43
CA PHE A 69 -6.83 9.20 -6.61
C PHE A 69 -8.10 9.88 -7.13
N THR A 70 -8.87 9.15 -7.92
CA THR A 70 -10.14 9.65 -8.45
C THR A 70 -11.23 9.65 -7.37
N ALA A 71 -12.26 10.46 -7.57
CA ALA A 71 -13.41 10.48 -6.67
C ALA A 71 -14.14 9.12 -6.63
N THR A 72 -14.14 8.36 -7.74
CA THR A 72 -14.74 7.03 -7.83
C THR A 72 -13.96 5.99 -7.05
N GLU A 73 -12.63 5.94 -7.16
CA GLU A 73 -11.78 5.07 -6.35
C GLU A 73 -11.98 5.35 -4.85
N TYR A 74 -11.99 6.63 -4.49
CA TYR A 74 -12.15 7.03 -3.09
C TYR A 74 -13.54 6.66 -2.56
N LYS A 75 -14.59 6.84 -3.34
CA LYS A 75 -15.94 6.44 -2.97
C LYS A 75 -16.05 4.93 -2.76
N ARG A 76 -15.46 4.10 -3.63
CA ARG A 76 -15.37 2.64 -3.43
C ARG A 76 -14.67 2.31 -2.12
N PHE A 77 -13.50 2.91 -1.89
CA PHE A 77 -12.77 2.72 -0.64
C PHE A 77 -13.61 3.06 0.59
N GLN A 78 -14.31 4.21 0.60
CA GLN A 78 -15.18 4.60 1.70
C GLN A 78 -16.29 3.57 1.93
N GLN A 79 -16.93 3.08 0.88
CA GLN A 79 -18.00 2.07 0.96
C GLN A 79 -17.48 0.75 1.52
N ASP A 80 -16.35 0.27 1.05
CA ASP A 80 -15.73 -0.98 1.51
C ASP A 80 -15.29 -0.87 2.98
N TYR A 81 -14.71 0.26 3.35
CA TYR A 81 -14.31 0.53 4.73
C TYR A 81 -15.52 0.53 5.66
N LEU A 82 -16.57 1.27 5.32
CA LEU A 82 -17.80 1.35 6.12
C LEU A 82 -18.52 -0.01 6.20
N SER A 83 -18.56 -0.77 5.11
CA SER A 83 -19.10 -2.14 5.12
C SER A 83 -18.30 -3.07 6.03
N SER A 84 -16.99 -2.96 6.01
CA SER A 84 -16.10 -3.74 6.91
C SER A 84 -16.29 -3.35 8.37
N LEU A 85 -16.48 -2.06 8.63
CA LEU A 85 -16.77 -1.53 9.96
C LEU A 85 -18.13 -2.03 10.47
N ASP A 86 -19.17 -2.06 9.63
CA ASP A 86 -20.50 -2.60 9.96
C ASP A 86 -20.40 -4.09 10.31
N LYS A 87 -19.64 -4.88 9.55
CA LYS A 87 -19.40 -6.30 9.83
C LYS A 87 -18.65 -6.50 11.15
N ALA A 88 -17.62 -5.71 11.41
CA ALA A 88 -16.84 -5.76 12.64
C ALA A 88 -17.74 -5.44 13.86
N TYR A 89 -18.57 -4.41 13.75
CA TYR A 89 -19.51 -4.02 14.80
C TYR A 89 -20.57 -5.09 15.06
N SER A 90 -21.16 -5.65 14.01
CA SER A 90 -22.16 -6.72 14.12
C SER A 90 -21.60 -8.00 14.75
N ASN A 91 -20.29 -8.23 14.64
CA ASN A 91 -19.59 -9.38 15.22
C ASN A 91 -18.83 -9.03 16.51
N LYS A 92 -19.11 -7.90 17.15
CA LYS A 92 -18.33 -7.42 18.30
C LYS A 92 -18.27 -8.42 19.46
N ASP A 93 -19.34 -9.18 19.69
CA ASP A 93 -19.43 -10.18 20.76
C ASP A 93 -18.82 -11.54 20.36
N LYS A 94 -18.39 -11.69 19.10
CA LYS A 94 -17.77 -12.92 18.56
C LYS A 94 -16.26 -12.77 18.35
N ARG A 95 -15.65 -11.72 18.90
CA ARG A 95 -14.21 -11.50 18.78
C ARG A 95 -13.44 -12.62 19.45
N THR A 96 -12.39 -13.07 18.78
CA THR A 96 -11.50 -14.11 19.32
C THR A 96 -10.57 -13.53 20.38
N ASN A 97 -10.10 -14.40 21.28
CA ASN A 97 -9.10 -14.01 22.29
C ASN A 97 -7.84 -13.44 21.64
N THR A 98 -7.43 -13.96 20.48
CA THR A 98 -6.26 -13.45 19.72
C THR A 98 -6.48 -12.00 19.28
N GLN A 99 -7.66 -11.64 18.79
CA GLN A 99 -7.96 -10.26 18.41
C GLN A 99 -7.92 -9.31 19.61
N LEU A 100 -8.48 -9.72 20.75
CA LEU A 100 -8.45 -8.93 21.98
C LEU A 100 -7.02 -8.80 22.52
N TYR A 101 -6.26 -9.91 22.53
CA TYR A 101 -4.87 -9.93 22.94
C TYR A 101 -4.01 -8.96 22.12
N ASN A 102 -4.14 -8.97 20.79
CA ASN A 102 -3.38 -8.08 19.92
C ASN A 102 -3.67 -6.59 20.18
N GLN A 103 -4.94 -6.24 20.46
CA GLN A 103 -5.32 -4.88 20.86
C GLN A 103 -4.66 -4.45 22.17
N ILE A 104 -4.73 -5.32 23.18
CA ILE A 104 -4.13 -5.05 24.50
C ILE A 104 -2.60 -4.96 24.38
N LEU A 105 -2.00 -5.85 23.58
CA LEU A 105 -0.55 -5.86 23.36
C LEU A 105 -0.09 -4.58 22.66
N GLY A 106 -0.79 -4.13 21.61
CA GLY A 106 -0.50 -2.87 20.93
C GLY A 106 -0.62 -1.67 21.88
N ASN A 107 -1.67 -1.63 22.69
CA ASN A 107 -1.81 -0.58 23.72
C ASN A 107 -0.67 -0.60 24.74
N TYR A 108 -0.26 -1.77 25.21
CA TYR A 108 0.82 -1.90 26.20
C TYR A 108 2.19 -1.57 25.64
N LEU A 109 2.52 -2.07 24.44
CA LEU A 109 3.86 -1.93 23.85
C LEU A 109 4.05 -0.62 23.08
N ASP A 110 3.03 -0.21 22.33
CA ASP A 110 3.12 0.86 21.35
C ASP A 110 2.29 2.10 21.76
N HIS A 111 1.63 2.03 22.94
CA HIS A 111 0.74 3.06 23.45
C HIS A 111 -0.44 3.39 22.52
N ASP A 112 -0.84 2.42 21.71
CA ASP A 112 -1.97 2.57 20.80
C ASP A 112 -3.27 2.85 21.60
N PRO A 113 -4.12 3.74 21.10
CA PRO A 113 -5.44 3.95 21.71
C PRO A 113 -6.24 2.66 21.76
N LEU A 114 -6.94 2.42 22.89
CA LEU A 114 -7.80 1.25 23.07
C LEU A 114 -9.27 1.67 23.23
N PRO A 115 -9.90 2.27 22.21
CA PRO A 115 -11.30 2.64 22.26
C PRO A 115 -12.19 1.39 22.20
N SER A 116 -13.39 1.47 22.79
CA SER A 116 -14.39 0.42 22.57
C SER A 116 -14.82 0.38 21.11
N ILE A 117 -15.28 -0.79 20.68
CA ILE A 117 -15.80 -0.95 19.31
C ILE A 117 -16.99 -0.01 19.06
N ASP A 118 -17.79 0.28 20.07
CA ASP A 118 -18.93 1.19 19.97
C ASP A 118 -18.46 2.63 19.67
N VAL A 119 -17.43 3.10 20.38
CA VAL A 119 -16.83 4.43 20.15
C VAL A 119 -16.20 4.49 18.76
N THR A 120 -15.39 3.49 18.39
CA THR A 120 -14.76 3.43 17.06
C THR A 120 -15.81 3.44 15.95
N TYR A 121 -16.87 2.64 16.10
CA TYR A 121 -17.94 2.56 15.11
C TYR A 121 -18.63 3.92 14.90
N GLN A 122 -19.07 4.56 16.00
CA GLN A 122 -19.74 5.86 15.92
C GLN A 122 -18.84 6.94 15.29
N LEU A 123 -17.59 7.00 15.74
CA LEU A 123 -16.64 8.00 15.27
C LEU A 123 -16.35 7.81 13.78
N MET A 124 -16.04 6.60 13.34
CA MET A 124 -15.66 6.35 11.94
C MET A 124 -16.85 6.48 10.99
N LYS A 125 -18.06 6.12 11.41
CA LYS A 125 -19.29 6.35 10.62
C LYS A 125 -19.53 7.83 10.33
N GLN A 126 -19.16 8.71 11.25
CA GLN A 126 -19.27 10.16 11.07
C GLN A 126 -18.11 10.74 10.30
N MET A 127 -16.86 10.36 10.65
CA MET A 127 -15.67 10.99 10.09
C MET A 127 -15.38 10.59 8.65
N VAL A 128 -15.49 9.30 8.32
CA VAL A 128 -15.08 8.80 6.99
C VAL A 128 -15.80 9.51 5.84
N PRO A 129 -17.13 9.73 5.89
CA PRO A 129 -17.82 10.47 4.82
C PRO A 129 -17.43 11.97 4.73
N MET A 130 -16.87 12.54 5.79
CA MET A 130 -16.51 13.96 5.84
C MET A 130 -15.12 14.25 5.26
N ILE A 131 -14.28 13.23 5.10
CA ILE A 131 -12.93 13.41 4.54
C ILE A 131 -13.04 13.54 3.02
N PRO A 132 -12.62 14.65 2.41
CA PRO A 132 -12.63 14.80 0.97
C PRO A 132 -11.44 14.08 0.32
N VAL A 133 -11.58 13.68 -0.94
CA VAL A 133 -10.50 13.00 -1.69
C VAL A 133 -9.27 13.90 -1.83
N GLU A 134 -9.44 15.20 -1.87
CA GLU A 134 -8.38 16.20 -1.95
C GLU A 134 -7.43 16.11 -0.75
N ALA A 135 -7.96 15.92 0.46
CA ALA A 135 -7.13 15.76 1.66
C ALA A 135 -6.28 14.47 1.59
N ILE A 136 -6.84 13.38 1.03
CA ILE A 136 -6.08 12.16 0.79
C ILE A 136 -4.98 12.38 -0.25
N ASN A 137 -5.28 13.10 -1.33
CA ASN A 137 -4.32 13.37 -2.39
C ASN A 137 -3.18 14.26 -1.92
N GLU A 138 -3.44 15.26 -1.07
CA GLU A 138 -2.38 16.07 -0.44
C GLU A 138 -1.50 15.22 0.48
N ALA A 139 -2.09 14.36 1.32
CA ALA A 139 -1.31 13.46 2.17
C ALA A 139 -0.40 12.52 1.37
N VAL A 140 -0.82 12.06 0.20
CA VAL A 140 0.03 11.24 -0.69
C VAL A 140 1.20 12.04 -1.22
N LYS A 141 0.98 13.28 -1.66
CA LYS A 141 2.05 14.17 -2.15
C LYS A 141 3.08 14.48 -1.06
N GLU A 142 2.62 14.71 0.16
CA GLU A 142 3.50 14.97 1.30
C GLU A 142 4.32 13.74 1.73
N SER A 143 3.74 12.56 1.57
CA SER A 143 4.38 11.30 1.99
C SER A 143 5.36 10.74 0.98
N PHE A 144 5.29 11.17 -0.30
CA PHE A 144 6.13 10.64 -1.36
C PHE A 144 7.12 11.67 -1.88
N HIS A 145 8.40 11.35 -1.76
CA HIS A 145 9.50 12.15 -2.26
C HIS A 145 10.21 11.38 -3.36
N ASP A 146 10.09 11.84 -4.61
CA ASP A 146 10.70 11.20 -5.79
C ASP A 146 12.20 11.48 -5.88
N ASN A 147 12.95 11.01 -4.88
CA ASN A 147 14.40 11.11 -4.81
C ASN A 147 15.01 9.87 -4.14
N ASP A 148 16.33 9.81 -4.04
CA ASP A 148 17.04 8.67 -3.44
C ASP A 148 17.15 8.74 -1.92
N SER A 149 16.67 9.82 -1.30
CA SER A 149 16.70 9.97 0.15
C SER A 149 15.73 8.99 0.80
N ASN A 150 16.28 8.15 1.68
CA ASN A 150 15.51 7.12 2.40
C ASN A 150 14.83 6.08 1.49
N LEU A 151 15.27 5.92 0.24
CA LEU A 151 14.79 4.85 -0.65
C LEU A 151 15.53 3.54 -0.34
N VAL A 152 14.79 2.50 -0.03
CA VAL A 152 15.32 1.14 0.14
C VAL A 152 14.65 0.22 -0.87
N ILE A 153 15.46 -0.53 -1.61
CA ILE A 153 15.02 -1.53 -2.57
C ILE A 153 15.50 -2.88 -2.11
N ILE A 154 14.60 -3.81 -1.90
CA ILE A 154 14.90 -5.17 -1.48
C ILE A 154 14.33 -6.13 -2.52
N ASN A 155 15.15 -7.04 -3.00
CA ASN A 155 14.74 -8.13 -3.87
C ASN A 155 14.98 -9.45 -3.15
N PHE A 156 13.90 -10.19 -2.91
CA PHE A 156 13.95 -11.53 -2.32
C PHE A 156 13.67 -12.55 -3.42
N ASN A 157 14.58 -13.51 -3.57
CA ASN A 157 14.40 -14.61 -4.49
C ASN A 157 14.69 -15.93 -3.79
N THR A 158 13.94 -16.96 -4.15
CA THR A 158 14.34 -18.34 -3.82
C THR A 158 15.50 -18.72 -4.73
N GLU A 159 16.59 -19.16 -4.15
CA GLU A 159 17.72 -19.67 -4.92
C GLU A 159 17.28 -20.88 -5.73
N LYS A 160 17.50 -20.82 -7.05
CA LYS A 160 17.16 -21.88 -7.99
C LYS A 160 18.26 -22.02 -9.02
N GLU A 161 18.72 -23.25 -9.22
CA GLU A 161 19.75 -23.57 -10.21
C GLU A 161 19.33 -23.12 -11.61
N GLY A 162 20.24 -22.43 -12.30
CA GLY A 162 20.00 -21.89 -13.63
C GLY A 162 19.15 -20.62 -13.71
N ALA A 163 18.63 -20.10 -12.57
CA ALA A 163 17.89 -18.85 -12.56
C ALA A 163 18.82 -17.64 -12.61
N THR A 164 18.42 -16.63 -13.37
CA THR A 164 19.13 -15.32 -13.42
C THR A 164 18.33 -14.28 -12.65
N TYR A 165 18.99 -13.63 -11.72
CA TYR A 165 18.39 -12.58 -10.89
C TYR A 165 18.94 -11.20 -11.27
N PRO A 166 18.18 -10.12 -11.06
CA PRO A 166 18.64 -8.78 -11.39
C PRO A 166 19.82 -8.37 -10.51
N THR A 167 20.80 -7.73 -11.12
CA THR A 167 21.89 -7.08 -10.42
C THR A 167 21.40 -5.81 -9.73
N LYS A 168 22.18 -5.31 -8.75
CA LYS A 168 21.93 -4.00 -8.14
C LYS A 168 21.80 -2.88 -9.20
N GLN A 169 22.65 -2.89 -10.22
CA GLN A 169 22.61 -1.87 -11.27
C GLN A 169 21.32 -1.94 -12.07
N GLN A 170 20.83 -3.11 -12.42
CA GLN A 170 19.56 -3.27 -13.14
C GLN A 170 18.37 -2.76 -12.33
N LEU A 171 18.36 -2.95 -11.00
CA LEU A 171 17.33 -2.39 -10.14
C LEU A 171 17.40 -0.85 -10.08
N LEU A 172 18.59 -0.28 -9.98
CA LEU A 172 18.77 1.18 -10.02
C LEU A 172 18.37 1.77 -11.38
N ASP A 173 18.67 1.09 -12.48
CA ASP A 173 18.28 1.52 -13.81
C ASP A 173 16.75 1.45 -14.01
N ALA A 174 16.09 0.47 -13.41
CA ALA A 174 14.62 0.40 -13.39
C ALA A 174 13.99 1.60 -12.65
N VAL A 175 14.57 2.03 -11.52
CA VAL A 175 14.14 3.25 -10.82
C VAL A 175 14.30 4.48 -11.67
N LYS A 176 15.48 4.65 -12.31
CA LYS A 176 15.73 5.79 -13.21
C LYS A 176 14.78 5.81 -14.39
N ALA A 177 14.54 4.65 -15.00
CA ALA A 177 13.59 4.51 -16.11
C ALA A 177 12.16 4.89 -15.68
N ALA A 178 11.70 4.41 -14.52
CA ALA A 178 10.40 4.79 -13.99
C ALA A 178 10.27 6.31 -13.75
N ARG A 179 11.33 6.96 -13.26
CA ARG A 179 11.35 8.40 -13.02
C ARG A 179 11.33 9.23 -14.30
N GLY A 180 11.93 8.72 -15.38
CA GLY A 180 11.92 9.36 -16.70
C GLY A 180 10.62 9.17 -17.48
N GLU A 181 9.74 8.28 -17.04
CA GLU A 181 8.50 7.96 -17.76
C GLU A 181 7.48 9.11 -17.68
N GLN A 182 6.90 9.46 -18.83
CA GLN A 182 5.75 10.36 -18.88
C GLN A 182 4.49 9.59 -18.55
N LEU A 183 3.88 9.92 -17.39
CA LEU A 183 2.71 9.24 -16.91
C LEU A 183 1.44 10.03 -17.24
N THR A 184 0.35 9.31 -17.45
CA THR A 184 -1.00 9.87 -17.56
C THR A 184 -1.77 9.59 -16.28
N ALA A 185 -2.81 10.37 -16.01
CA ALA A 185 -3.71 10.10 -14.90
C ALA A 185 -4.30 8.70 -14.99
N TYR A 186 -4.61 8.13 -13.84
CA TYR A 186 -5.32 6.85 -13.78
C TYR A 186 -6.74 7.03 -14.33
N VAL A 187 -7.17 6.07 -15.12
CA VAL A 187 -8.54 5.97 -15.65
C VAL A 187 -9.19 4.77 -14.99
N ASP A 188 -10.27 5.04 -14.27
CA ASP A 188 -11.07 4.08 -13.51
C ASP A 188 -12.10 3.38 -14.40
#